data_633dac57cb6a1b1324b75035b8fedfb7
#
_entry.id   633dac57cb6a1b1324b75035b8fedfb7
#
_cell.length_a   1.000
_cell.length_b   1.000
_cell.length_c   1.000
_cell.angle_alpha   90.00
_cell.angle_beta   90.00
_cell.angle_gamma   90.00
#
_symmetry.space_group_name_H-M   'P 1'
#
loop_
_entity.id
_entity.type
_entity.pdbx_description
1 polymer ?
#
loop_
_entity_poly.entity_id
_entity_poly.type
_entity_poly.pdbx_seq_one_letter_code
_entity_poly.pdbx_strand_id
1 'polypeptide(L)'
;IGGQVPLMYADLVAALPHIQAGKLRAIAVGSPQRVTMLPDVKTIAEQGFKGYEAVSWGGLMAPPGTPKSVVDRIAGEVKQILADKEIQDKLLTAGAIAAFQSPEQMAQRIKSDYAKWGAVIRDKGISNE
;
A
#
# COMPACT_ATOMS: atom_id res chain seq x y z
N ILE A 1 17.17 6.58 -9.76
CA ILE A 1 17.67 6.25 -11.12
C ILE A 1 18.99 6.98 -11.39
N GLY A 2 19.32 8.04 -10.64
CA GLY A 2 20.58 8.78 -10.77
C GLY A 2 21.82 8.06 -10.24
N GLY A 3 21.74 6.80 -9.78
CA GLY A 3 22.89 6.02 -9.34
C GLY A 3 23.43 6.32 -7.94
N GLN A 4 22.78 7.23 -7.18
CA GLN A 4 23.25 7.59 -5.83
C GLN A 4 23.03 6.47 -4.81
N VAL A 5 22.01 5.62 -5.01
CA VAL A 5 21.73 4.49 -4.12
C VAL A 5 21.57 3.21 -4.96
N PRO A 6 22.17 2.08 -4.54
CA PRO A 6 22.08 0.81 -5.26
C PRO A 6 20.78 0.05 -5.00
N LEU A 7 20.07 0.36 -3.91
CA LEU A 7 18.85 -0.32 -3.47
C LEU A 7 17.91 0.67 -2.78
N MET A 8 16.60 0.51 -2.99
CA MET A 8 15.58 1.27 -2.28
C MET A 8 14.32 0.43 -2.06
N TYR A 9 13.58 0.75 -1.02
CA TYR A 9 12.18 0.33 -0.86
C TYR A 9 11.30 1.44 -1.42
N ALA A 10 10.51 1.14 -2.43
CA ALA A 10 9.72 2.13 -3.16
C ALA A 10 8.26 1.73 -3.26
N ASP A 11 7.37 2.72 -3.33
CA ASP A 11 5.98 2.49 -3.69
C ASP A 11 5.88 2.00 -5.14
N LEU A 12 5.04 0.98 -5.36
CA LEU A 12 4.88 0.37 -6.67
C LEU A 12 4.35 1.37 -7.71
N VAL A 13 3.47 2.27 -7.31
CA VAL A 13 2.96 3.35 -8.19
C VAL A 13 4.11 4.16 -8.81
N ALA A 14 5.10 4.53 -8.00
CA ALA A 14 6.26 5.29 -8.48
C ALA A 14 7.29 4.42 -9.23
N ALA A 15 7.45 3.16 -8.82
CA ALA A 15 8.50 2.28 -9.35
C ALA A 15 8.09 1.56 -10.65
N LEU A 16 6.81 1.22 -10.81
CA LEU A 16 6.31 0.37 -11.89
C LEU A 16 6.71 0.85 -13.30
N PRO A 17 6.54 2.14 -13.66
CA PRO A 17 6.95 2.62 -14.98
C PRO A 17 8.44 2.43 -15.26
N HIS A 18 9.27 2.54 -14.23
CA HIS A 18 10.72 2.37 -14.36
C HIS A 18 11.13 0.90 -14.42
N ILE A 19 10.39 0.02 -13.76
CA ILE A 19 10.59 -1.43 -13.88
C ILE A 19 10.21 -1.88 -15.29
N GLN A 20 9.06 -1.45 -15.79
CA GLN A 20 8.61 -1.76 -17.16
C GLN A 20 9.56 -1.22 -18.23
N ALA A 21 10.17 -0.06 -17.99
CA ALA A 21 11.19 0.52 -18.88
C ALA A 21 12.60 -0.11 -18.71
N GLY A 22 12.76 -1.14 -17.86
CA GLY A 22 14.04 -1.81 -17.61
C GLY A 22 15.07 -0.97 -16.84
N LYS A 23 14.68 0.20 -16.30
CA LYS A 23 15.57 1.10 -15.54
C LYS A 23 15.73 0.69 -14.08
N LEU A 24 14.80 -0.08 -13.55
CA LEU A 24 14.83 -0.68 -12.22
C LEU A 24 14.55 -2.17 -12.30
N ARG A 25 15.18 -2.94 -11.43
CA ARG A 25 14.91 -4.37 -11.25
C ARG A 25 14.17 -4.59 -9.94
N ALA A 26 12.94 -5.10 -10.01
CA ALA A 26 12.22 -5.54 -8.82
C ALA A 26 12.89 -6.82 -8.26
N ILE A 27 13.21 -6.81 -6.97
CA ILE A 27 13.87 -7.93 -6.27
C ILE A 27 12.84 -8.69 -5.44
N ALA A 28 11.93 -7.96 -4.79
CA ALA A 28 10.86 -8.50 -3.96
C ALA A 28 9.72 -7.50 -3.83
N VAL A 29 8.54 -7.99 -3.47
CA VAL A 29 7.41 -7.17 -3.06
C VAL A 29 7.12 -7.36 -1.57
N GLY A 30 6.72 -6.27 -0.89
CA GLY A 30 6.44 -6.27 0.55
C GLY A 30 5.04 -6.75 0.93
N SER A 31 4.19 -7.06 -0.04
CA SER A 31 2.84 -7.57 0.16
C SER A 31 2.85 -9.04 0.60
N PRO A 32 1.80 -9.53 1.30
CA PRO A 32 1.70 -10.93 1.72
C PRO A 32 1.58 -11.90 0.54
N GLN A 33 1.10 -11.42 -0.60
CA GLN A 33 0.98 -12.16 -1.86
C GLN A 33 1.68 -11.41 -2.99
N ARG A 34 2.10 -12.12 -4.04
CA ARG A 34 2.65 -11.48 -5.24
C ARG A 34 1.62 -10.55 -5.87
N VAL A 35 2.10 -9.46 -6.46
CA VAL A 35 1.25 -8.49 -7.14
C VAL A 35 1.06 -8.87 -8.60
N THR A 36 -0.14 -8.68 -9.12
CA THR A 36 -0.51 -9.05 -10.51
C THR A 36 0.36 -8.36 -11.56
N MET A 37 0.82 -7.14 -11.27
CA MET A 37 1.67 -6.37 -12.18
C MET A 37 3.10 -6.91 -12.28
N LEU A 38 3.54 -7.73 -11.30
CA LEU A 38 4.88 -8.31 -11.24
C LEU A 38 4.77 -9.79 -10.79
N PRO A 39 4.16 -10.67 -11.59
CA PRO A 39 3.80 -12.03 -11.17
C PRO A 39 5.02 -12.91 -10.88
N ASP A 40 6.14 -12.64 -11.51
CA ASP A 40 7.40 -13.39 -11.32
C ASP A 40 8.22 -12.91 -10.13
N VAL A 41 7.88 -11.75 -9.55
CA VAL A 41 8.59 -11.19 -8.40
C VAL A 41 8.04 -11.80 -7.11
N LYS A 42 8.89 -12.52 -6.38
CA LYS A 42 8.55 -13.14 -5.10
C LYS A 42 8.29 -12.09 -4.03
N THR A 43 7.45 -12.45 -3.05
CA THR A 43 7.31 -11.65 -1.84
C THR A 43 8.55 -11.79 -0.95
N ILE A 44 8.78 -10.83 -0.05
CA ILE A 44 9.82 -10.94 0.98
C ILE A 44 9.56 -12.16 1.88
N ALA A 45 8.28 -12.45 2.17
CA ALA A 45 7.90 -13.62 2.96
C ALA A 45 8.28 -14.95 2.27
N GLU A 46 8.10 -15.06 0.94
CA GLU A 46 8.53 -16.23 0.14
C GLU A 46 10.06 -16.41 0.11
N GLN A 47 10.83 -15.35 0.36
CA GLN A 47 12.28 -15.37 0.37
C GLN A 47 12.88 -15.64 1.76
N GLY A 48 12.07 -16.14 2.70
CA GLY A 48 12.53 -16.63 4.01
C GLY A 48 12.12 -15.78 5.22
N PHE A 49 11.52 -14.61 5.01
CA PHE A 49 11.06 -13.73 6.09
C PHE A 49 9.58 -13.97 6.39
N LYS A 50 9.24 -15.13 6.91
CA LYS A 50 7.85 -15.55 7.19
C LYS A 50 7.10 -14.47 7.98
N GLY A 51 5.87 -14.16 7.53
CA GLY A 51 5.03 -13.16 8.16
C GLY A 51 5.41 -11.71 7.87
N TYR A 52 6.41 -11.47 7.02
CA TYR A 52 6.74 -10.12 6.60
C TYR A 52 5.60 -9.52 5.77
N GLU A 53 5.14 -8.37 6.20
CA GLU A 53 4.21 -7.51 5.49
C GLU A 53 4.57 -6.04 5.72
N ALA A 54 4.85 -5.33 4.64
CA ALA A 54 4.99 -3.88 4.62
C ALA A 54 4.37 -3.37 3.32
N VAL A 55 3.18 -2.81 3.43
CA VAL A 55 2.40 -2.29 2.30
C VAL A 55 2.00 -0.88 2.60
N SER A 56 2.27 0.04 1.68
CA SER A 56 1.67 1.37 1.73
C SER A 56 0.21 1.31 1.28
N TRP A 57 -0.61 2.13 1.88
CA TRP A 57 -2.02 2.24 1.54
C TRP A 57 -2.47 3.70 1.58
N GLY A 58 -3.48 4.03 0.79
CA GLY A 58 -4.13 5.32 0.78
C GLY A 58 -5.60 5.20 1.15
N GLY A 59 -6.17 6.24 1.74
CA GLY A 59 -7.57 6.25 2.12
C GLY A 59 -8.14 7.66 2.22
N LEU A 60 -9.47 7.76 2.22
CA LEU A 60 -10.17 9.00 2.48
C LEU A 60 -10.37 9.18 4.00
N MET A 61 -10.06 10.36 4.49
CA MET A 61 -10.23 10.74 5.89
C MET A 61 -11.22 11.90 6.00
N ALA A 62 -12.13 11.81 6.97
CA ALA A 62 -13.04 12.88 7.30
C ALA A 62 -12.54 13.67 8.52
N PRO A 63 -12.81 14.98 8.63
CA PRO A 63 -12.53 15.75 9.82
C PRO A 63 -13.25 15.19 11.06
N PRO A 64 -12.68 15.36 12.27
CA PRO A 64 -13.37 15.02 13.50
C PRO A 64 -14.75 15.70 13.60
N GLY A 65 -15.76 14.98 14.09
CA GLY A 65 -17.12 15.50 14.20
C GLY A 65 -17.97 15.41 12.93
N THR A 66 -17.43 14.87 11.82
CA THR A 66 -18.26 14.59 10.64
C THR A 66 -19.39 13.61 11.00
N PRO A 67 -20.66 13.93 10.69
CA PRO A 67 -21.78 13.05 11.01
C PRO A 67 -21.60 11.66 10.42
N LYS A 68 -21.92 10.62 11.20
CA LYS A 68 -21.78 9.23 10.78
C LYS A 68 -22.50 8.94 9.46
N SER A 69 -23.67 9.50 9.25
CA SER A 69 -24.44 9.33 8.01
C SER A 69 -23.70 9.82 6.76
N VAL A 70 -22.91 10.89 6.89
CA VAL A 70 -22.07 11.41 5.79
C VAL A 70 -20.91 10.45 5.52
N VAL A 71 -20.25 9.98 6.57
CA VAL A 71 -19.14 8.98 6.44
C VAL A 71 -19.65 7.71 5.79
N ASP A 72 -20.77 7.17 6.26
CA ASP A 72 -21.36 5.93 5.75
C ASP A 72 -21.79 6.08 4.27
N ARG A 73 -22.35 7.23 3.89
CA ARG A 73 -22.71 7.51 2.51
C ARG A 73 -21.48 7.53 1.60
N ILE A 74 -20.44 8.28 1.97
CA ILE A 74 -19.19 8.35 1.20
C ILE A 74 -18.55 6.96 1.10
N ALA A 75 -18.49 6.20 2.18
CA ALA A 75 -17.97 4.84 2.19
C ALA A 75 -18.74 3.92 1.23
N GLY A 76 -20.08 4.06 1.20
CA GLY A 76 -20.95 3.32 0.27
C GLY A 76 -20.63 3.63 -1.19
N GLU A 77 -20.49 4.90 -1.56
CA GLU A 77 -20.13 5.33 -2.91
C GLU A 77 -18.71 4.82 -3.29
N VAL A 78 -17.74 4.97 -2.40
CA VAL A 78 -16.37 4.47 -2.63
C VAL A 78 -16.36 2.96 -2.85
N LYS A 79 -17.17 2.21 -2.08
CA LYS A 79 -17.29 0.75 -2.26
C LYS A 79 -17.77 0.39 -3.67
N GLN A 80 -18.78 1.11 -4.18
CA GLN A 80 -19.31 0.89 -5.53
C GLN A 80 -18.27 1.25 -6.61
N ILE A 81 -17.61 2.41 -6.46
CA ILE A 81 -16.56 2.85 -7.39
C ILE A 81 -15.42 1.83 -7.46
N LEU A 82 -14.94 1.34 -6.32
CA LEU A 82 -13.86 0.35 -6.27
C LEU A 82 -14.28 -1.06 -6.73
N ALA A 83 -15.58 -1.33 -6.85
CA ALA A 83 -16.10 -2.56 -7.44
C ALA A 83 -16.20 -2.49 -8.98
N ASP A 84 -16.12 -1.30 -9.56
CA ASP A 84 -16.14 -1.09 -10.99
C ASP A 84 -14.85 -1.60 -11.65
N LYS A 85 -15.01 -2.45 -12.68
CA LYS A 85 -13.86 -3.08 -13.33
C LYS A 85 -12.97 -2.08 -14.07
N GLU A 86 -13.54 -1.07 -14.69
CA GLU A 86 -12.77 -0.04 -15.40
C GLU A 86 -11.89 0.75 -14.42
N ILE A 87 -12.42 1.06 -13.24
CA ILE A 87 -11.65 1.72 -12.16
C ILE A 87 -10.54 0.80 -11.64
N GLN A 88 -10.84 -0.48 -11.42
CA GLN A 88 -9.82 -1.45 -11.01
C GLN A 88 -8.68 -1.55 -12.02
N ASP A 89 -9.00 -1.65 -13.30
CA ASP A 89 -8.01 -1.73 -14.38
C ASP A 89 -7.15 -0.45 -14.47
N LYS A 90 -7.76 0.73 -14.30
CA LYS A 90 -7.02 2.01 -14.22
C LYS A 90 -6.08 2.06 -13.03
N LEU A 91 -6.53 1.63 -11.85
CA LEU A 91 -5.70 1.57 -10.65
C LEU A 91 -4.55 0.59 -10.83
N LEU A 92 -4.80 -0.61 -11.36
CA LEU A 92 -3.75 -1.59 -11.66
C LEU A 92 -2.71 -1.04 -12.62
N THR A 93 -3.13 -0.36 -13.68
CA THR A 93 -2.22 0.29 -14.64
C THR A 93 -1.35 1.34 -13.97
N ALA A 94 -1.89 2.05 -12.96
CA ALA A 94 -1.16 3.01 -12.16
C ALA A 94 -0.31 2.38 -11.04
N GLY A 95 -0.29 1.05 -10.90
CA GLY A 95 0.48 0.35 -9.86
C GLY A 95 -0.24 0.24 -8.50
N ALA A 96 -1.55 0.53 -8.44
CA ALA A 96 -2.36 0.46 -7.24
C ALA A 96 -3.38 -0.69 -7.33
N ILE A 97 -3.74 -1.26 -6.18
CA ILE A 97 -4.73 -2.32 -6.07
C ILE A 97 -5.97 -1.75 -5.38
N ALA A 98 -7.13 -1.86 -6.03
CA ALA A 98 -8.40 -1.48 -5.43
C ALA A 98 -8.71 -2.40 -4.24
N ALA A 99 -8.84 -1.82 -3.04
CA ALA A 99 -9.12 -2.56 -1.81
C ALA A 99 -10.06 -1.73 -0.92
N PHE A 100 -11.35 -2.07 -0.93
CA PHE A 100 -12.30 -1.42 -0.05
C PHE A 100 -12.14 -1.92 1.38
N GLN A 101 -12.09 -0.98 2.32
CA GLN A 101 -12.26 -1.24 3.77
C GLN A 101 -13.36 -0.34 4.30
N SER A 102 -14.21 -0.89 5.19
CA SER A 102 -15.22 -0.06 5.89
C SER A 102 -14.53 0.96 6.81
N PRO A 103 -15.23 2.02 7.25
CA PRO A 103 -14.70 2.98 8.22
C PRO A 103 -14.12 2.30 9.47
N GLU A 104 -14.77 1.27 9.98
CA GLU A 104 -14.34 0.50 11.16
C GLU A 104 -13.07 -0.31 10.87
N GLN A 105 -13.03 -0.98 9.71
CA GLN A 105 -11.86 -1.73 9.27
C GLN A 105 -10.65 -0.81 9.07
N MET A 106 -10.86 0.36 8.46
CA MET A 106 -9.82 1.36 8.27
C MET A 106 -9.31 1.89 9.61
N ALA A 107 -10.21 2.21 10.56
CA ALA A 107 -9.81 2.63 11.90
C ALA A 107 -8.97 1.57 12.63
N GLN A 108 -9.36 0.29 12.52
CA GLN A 108 -8.59 -0.81 13.10
C GLN A 108 -7.22 -0.96 12.42
N ARG A 109 -7.14 -0.81 11.09
CA ARG A 109 -5.89 -0.84 10.36
C ARG A 109 -4.94 0.27 10.81
N ILE A 110 -5.44 1.51 10.89
CA ILE A 110 -4.66 2.66 11.38
C ILE A 110 -4.09 2.37 12.77
N LYS A 111 -4.90 1.87 13.68
CA LYS A 111 -4.49 1.53 15.04
C LYS A 111 -3.40 0.44 15.06
N SER A 112 -3.57 -0.60 14.25
CA SER A 112 -2.62 -1.70 14.12
C SER A 112 -1.28 -1.23 13.53
N ASP A 113 -1.33 -0.46 12.44
CA ASP A 113 -0.14 0.04 11.77
C ASP A 113 0.61 1.05 12.66
N TYR A 114 -0.12 1.92 13.38
CA TYR A 114 0.49 2.83 14.35
C TYR A 114 1.25 2.08 15.45
N ALA A 115 0.69 1.02 15.99
CA ALA A 115 1.35 0.19 17.00
C ALA A 115 2.58 -0.53 16.42
N LYS A 116 2.44 -1.16 15.25
CA LYS A 116 3.49 -1.90 14.54
C LYS A 116 4.68 -1.00 14.20
N TRP A 117 4.43 0.06 13.47
CA TRP A 117 5.49 0.96 13.01
C TRP A 117 6.07 1.79 14.14
N GLY A 118 5.26 2.19 15.13
CA GLY A 118 5.73 2.86 16.32
C GLY A 118 6.73 2.01 17.14
N ALA A 119 6.53 0.69 17.22
CA ALA A 119 7.48 -0.22 17.81
C ALA A 119 8.80 -0.23 17.03
N VAL A 120 8.74 -0.42 15.70
CA VAL A 120 9.93 -0.42 14.84
C VAL A 120 10.73 0.88 14.93
N ILE A 121 10.04 2.03 14.91
CA ILE A 121 10.66 3.36 14.99
C ILE A 121 11.44 3.49 16.33
N ARG A 122 10.80 3.12 17.45
CA ARG A 122 11.45 3.18 18.77
C ARG A 122 12.63 2.23 18.87
N ASP A 123 12.45 0.97 18.46
CA ASP A 123 13.48 -0.06 18.58
C ASP A 123 14.72 0.24 17.71
N LYS A 124 14.56 0.96 16.63
CA LYS A 124 15.64 1.32 15.70
C LYS A 124 16.15 2.74 15.87
N GLY A 125 15.59 3.52 16.81
CA GLY A 125 16.01 4.91 17.04
C GLY A 125 15.81 5.80 15.81
N ILE A 126 14.78 5.54 15.01
CA ILE A 126 14.51 6.34 13.80
C ILE A 126 13.91 7.68 14.24
N SER A 127 14.57 8.79 13.89
CA SER A 127 14.08 10.16 14.12
C SER A 127 13.93 10.91 12.80
N ASN A 128 13.00 11.85 12.76
CA ASN A 128 12.90 12.84 11.70
C ASN A 128 13.78 14.04 12.09
N GLU A 129 15.08 13.96 11.83
CA GLU A 129 15.97 15.11 11.84
C GLU A 129 16.14 15.66 10.44
#